data_67f7ccfd877f0ba7974e2fc51fa18cda
#
_entry.id   67f7ccfd877f0ba7974e2fc51fa18cda
#
_cell.length_a   1.000
_cell.length_b   1.000
_cell.length_c   1.000
_cell.angle_alpha   90.00
_cell.angle_beta   90.00
_cell.angle_gamma   90.00
#
_symmetry.space_group_name_H-M   'P 1'
#
loop_
_entity.id
_entity.type
_entity.pdbx_description
1 polymer ?
#
loop_
_entity_poly.entity_id
_entity_poly.type
_entity_poly.pdbx_seq_one_letter_code
_entity_poly.pdbx_strand_id
1 'polypeptide(L)'
;MRIAAVGLVLAWLAVLSCYDIARRRLPNALTLPGAGAILLGAAWAGRGLPALAGAAALAGTYLLVHLAAPAAMGAGDVKLAIGVGGLAGCFGAGVWLLAALAAPLLTALWGLLALVRGVHAVPHGPAMCLATAAAVGLAAG
;
A
#
# COMPACT_ATOMS: atom_id res chain seq x y z
N MET A 1 -20.36 -11.11 5.74
CA MET A 1 -19.63 -10.72 4.53
C MET A 1 -18.60 -9.60 4.79
N ARG A 2 -18.96 -8.50 5.42
CA ARG A 2 -17.99 -7.39 5.70
C ARG A 2 -16.78 -7.82 6.53
N ILE A 3 -17.00 -8.59 7.60
CA ILE A 3 -15.92 -9.06 8.49
C ILE A 3 -14.94 -9.98 7.75
N ALA A 4 -15.46 -10.89 6.91
CA ALA A 4 -14.61 -11.77 6.10
C ALA A 4 -13.78 -10.99 5.08
N ALA A 5 -14.35 -9.98 4.43
CA ALA A 5 -13.62 -9.12 3.49
C ALA A 5 -12.51 -8.32 4.18
N VAL A 6 -12.81 -7.75 5.36
CA VAL A 6 -11.81 -7.06 6.18
C VAL A 6 -10.69 -8.00 6.59
N GLY A 7 -11.03 -9.21 7.07
CA GLY A 7 -10.05 -10.23 7.44
C GLY A 7 -9.14 -10.63 6.28
N LEU A 8 -9.70 -10.82 5.08
CA LEU A 8 -8.94 -11.14 3.87
C LEU A 8 -7.97 -10.01 3.48
N VAL A 9 -8.43 -8.77 3.51
CA VAL A 9 -7.58 -7.61 3.20
C VAL A 9 -6.45 -7.48 4.21
N LEU A 10 -6.73 -7.59 5.50
CA LEU A 10 -5.70 -7.54 6.54
C LEU A 10 -4.70 -8.69 6.42
N ALA A 11 -5.17 -9.91 6.14
CA ALA A 11 -4.29 -11.04 5.89
C ALA A 11 -3.39 -10.82 4.66
N TRP A 12 -3.94 -10.27 3.57
CA TRP A 12 -3.18 -9.93 2.38
C TRP A 12 -2.10 -8.89 2.66
N LEU A 13 -2.44 -7.81 3.38
CA LEU A 13 -1.48 -6.77 3.78
C LEU A 13 -0.39 -7.32 4.70
N ALA A 14 -0.75 -8.21 5.64
CA ALA A 14 0.20 -8.85 6.54
C ALA A 14 1.16 -9.78 5.80
N VAL A 15 0.65 -10.61 4.87
CA VAL A 15 1.49 -11.51 4.06
C VAL A 15 2.46 -10.72 3.19
N LEU A 16 2.01 -9.66 2.54
CA LEU A 16 2.88 -8.78 1.74
C LEU A 16 3.97 -8.13 2.59
N SER A 17 3.60 -7.63 3.77
CA SER A 17 4.56 -7.05 4.73
C SER A 17 5.61 -8.08 5.15
N CYS A 18 5.21 -9.30 5.48
CA CYS A 18 6.13 -10.38 5.85
C CYS A 18 7.08 -10.74 4.69
N TYR A 19 6.55 -10.83 3.46
CA TYR A 19 7.37 -11.09 2.28
C TYR A 19 8.40 -10.00 2.04
N ASP A 20 7.99 -8.73 2.14
CA ASP A 20 8.88 -7.60 1.92
C ASP A 20 9.97 -7.50 2.99
N ILE A 21 9.63 -7.74 4.25
CA ILE A 21 10.59 -7.79 5.35
C ILE A 21 11.60 -8.94 5.16
N ALA A 22 11.11 -10.14 4.81
CA ALA A 22 11.93 -11.33 4.74
C ALA A 22 12.79 -11.38 3.47
N ARG A 23 12.27 -10.92 2.34
CA ARG A 23 12.89 -11.10 1.02
C ARG A 23 13.19 -9.81 0.29
N ARG A 24 12.76 -8.67 0.80
CA ARG A 24 12.83 -7.35 0.15
C ARG A 24 12.33 -7.37 -1.30
N ARG A 25 11.31 -8.19 -1.53
CA ARG A 25 10.65 -8.38 -2.81
C ARG A 25 9.16 -8.59 -2.59
N LEU A 26 8.36 -7.90 -3.38
CA LEU A 26 6.91 -8.07 -3.43
C LEU A 26 6.56 -8.95 -4.64
N PRO A 27 6.09 -10.19 -4.43
CA PRO A 27 5.81 -11.10 -5.53
C PRO A 27 4.60 -10.63 -6.33
N ASN A 28 4.72 -10.65 -7.67
CA ASN A 28 3.64 -10.28 -8.58
C ASN A 28 2.38 -11.14 -8.36
N ALA A 29 2.58 -12.40 -7.98
CA ALA A 29 1.48 -13.33 -7.70
C ALA A 29 0.61 -12.94 -6.50
N LEU A 30 1.08 -12.05 -5.64
CA LEU A 30 0.33 -11.52 -4.50
C LEU A 30 -0.12 -10.07 -4.70
N THR A 31 0.74 -9.23 -5.29
CA THR A 31 0.43 -7.82 -5.49
C THR A 31 -0.64 -7.59 -6.54
N LEU A 32 -0.50 -8.20 -7.72
CA LEU A 32 -1.41 -7.94 -8.86
C LEU A 32 -2.78 -8.59 -8.68
N PRO A 33 -2.92 -9.88 -8.31
CA PRO A 33 -4.25 -10.45 -8.03
C PRO A 33 -4.96 -9.78 -6.87
N GLY A 34 -4.22 -9.40 -5.82
CA GLY A 34 -4.79 -8.66 -4.68
C GLY A 34 -5.32 -7.28 -5.09
N ALA A 35 -4.55 -6.54 -5.88
CA ALA A 35 -5.01 -5.27 -6.45
C ALA A 35 -6.26 -5.45 -7.33
N GLY A 36 -6.27 -6.48 -8.18
CA GLY A 36 -7.43 -6.83 -9.00
C GLY A 36 -8.67 -7.14 -8.15
N ALA A 37 -8.52 -7.94 -7.11
CA ALA A 37 -9.62 -8.29 -6.20
C ALA A 37 -10.17 -7.05 -5.47
N ILE A 38 -9.31 -6.13 -5.04
CA ILE A 38 -9.72 -4.87 -4.40
C ILE A 38 -10.51 -4.00 -5.38
N LEU A 39 -10.01 -3.81 -6.61
CA LEU A 39 -10.66 -2.97 -7.62
C LEU A 39 -12.01 -3.58 -8.07
N LEU A 40 -12.07 -4.88 -8.27
CA LEU A 40 -13.32 -5.59 -8.60
C LEU A 40 -14.33 -5.50 -7.45
N GLY A 41 -13.91 -5.73 -6.21
CA GLY A 41 -14.74 -5.58 -5.03
C GLY A 41 -15.27 -4.16 -4.86
N ALA A 42 -14.42 -3.17 -5.12
CA ALA A 42 -14.81 -1.76 -5.11
C ALA A 42 -15.84 -1.43 -6.19
N ALA A 43 -15.66 -1.95 -7.41
CA ALA A 43 -16.60 -1.79 -8.52
C ALA A 43 -17.96 -2.41 -8.17
N TRP A 44 -17.93 -3.61 -7.61
CA TRP A 44 -19.16 -4.28 -7.14
C TRP A 44 -19.89 -3.50 -6.05
N ALA A 45 -19.14 -2.85 -5.15
CA ALA A 45 -19.68 -2.00 -4.09
C ALA A 45 -20.10 -0.59 -4.57
N GLY A 46 -20.05 -0.30 -5.86
CA GLY A 46 -20.37 1.02 -6.42
C GLY A 46 -19.31 2.09 -6.17
N ARG A 47 -18.09 1.68 -5.78
CA ARG A 47 -16.94 2.57 -5.49
C ARG A 47 -15.78 2.41 -6.47
N GLY A 48 -16.06 1.89 -7.66
CA GLY A 48 -15.03 1.59 -8.67
C GLY A 48 -14.25 2.82 -9.12
N LEU A 49 -14.91 3.94 -9.39
CA LEU A 49 -14.24 5.17 -9.84
C LEU A 49 -13.31 5.76 -8.77
N PRO A 50 -13.71 5.95 -7.51
CA PRO A 50 -12.78 6.39 -6.45
C PRO A 50 -11.61 5.43 -6.25
N ALA A 51 -11.86 4.11 -6.33
CA ALA A 51 -10.81 3.11 -6.22
C ALA A 51 -9.81 3.20 -7.38
N LEU A 52 -10.29 3.30 -8.61
CA LEU A 52 -9.41 3.46 -9.78
C LEU A 52 -8.62 4.76 -9.74
N ALA A 53 -9.25 5.85 -9.34
CA ALA A 53 -8.57 7.14 -9.18
C ALA A 53 -7.47 7.06 -8.11
N GLY A 54 -7.76 6.46 -6.96
CA GLY A 54 -6.79 6.27 -5.89
C GLY A 54 -5.64 5.34 -6.29
N ALA A 55 -5.94 4.25 -6.98
CA ALA A 55 -4.93 3.34 -7.53
C ALA A 55 -4.03 4.03 -8.55
N ALA A 56 -4.61 4.73 -9.52
CA ALA A 56 -3.86 5.43 -10.57
C ALA A 56 -3.01 6.56 -10.00
N ALA A 57 -3.54 7.36 -9.07
CA ALA A 57 -2.83 8.47 -8.45
C ALA A 57 -1.62 7.98 -7.64
N LEU A 58 -1.79 6.95 -6.80
CA LEU A 58 -0.70 6.45 -5.97
C LEU A 58 0.33 5.69 -6.79
N ALA A 59 -0.11 4.77 -7.65
CA ALA A 59 0.78 4.01 -8.52
C ALA A 59 1.51 4.91 -9.51
N GLY A 60 0.84 5.92 -10.06
CA GLY A 60 1.43 6.92 -10.95
C GLY A 60 2.50 7.74 -10.24
N THR A 61 2.25 8.21 -9.03
CA THR A 61 3.24 8.93 -8.20
C THR A 61 4.46 8.05 -7.93
N TYR A 62 4.24 6.81 -7.51
CA TYR A 62 5.33 5.87 -7.22
C TYR A 62 6.10 5.46 -8.48
N LEU A 63 5.41 5.33 -9.62
CA LEU A 63 6.05 5.07 -10.90
C LEU A 63 6.96 6.23 -11.31
N LEU A 64 6.52 7.47 -11.15
CA LEU A 64 7.35 8.64 -11.43
C LEU A 64 8.60 8.67 -10.56
N VAL A 65 8.46 8.38 -9.26
CA VAL A 65 9.60 8.28 -8.35
C VAL A 65 10.53 7.13 -8.77
N HIS A 66 9.98 5.97 -9.13
CA HIS A 66 10.77 4.82 -9.60
C HIS A 66 11.55 5.14 -10.87
N LEU A 67 10.94 5.84 -11.83
CA LEU A 67 11.61 6.23 -13.08
C LEU A 67 12.68 7.29 -12.84
N ALA A 68 12.45 8.23 -11.92
CA ALA A 68 13.40 9.29 -11.58
C ALA A 68 14.55 8.80 -10.68
N ALA A 69 14.27 7.88 -9.77
CA ALA A 69 15.21 7.37 -8.78
C ALA A 69 14.96 5.86 -8.51
N PRO A 70 15.38 4.96 -9.42
CA PRO A 70 15.09 3.52 -9.29
C PRO A 70 15.68 2.89 -8.01
N ALA A 71 16.75 3.46 -7.48
CA ALA A 71 17.37 3.01 -6.23
C ALA A 71 16.54 3.39 -4.98
N ALA A 72 15.72 4.44 -5.07
CA ALA A 72 14.91 4.94 -3.96
C ALA A 72 13.54 4.26 -3.88
N MET A 73 13.00 3.78 -5.00
CA MET A 73 11.66 3.20 -5.09
C MET A 73 11.70 1.91 -5.90
N GLY A 74 11.33 0.79 -5.26
CA GLY A 74 11.24 -0.50 -5.94
C GLY A 74 10.03 -0.61 -6.87
N ALA A 75 10.16 -1.38 -7.94
CA ALA A 75 9.04 -1.67 -8.85
C ALA A 75 7.91 -2.44 -8.13
N GLY A 76 8.22 -3.21 -7.10
CA GLY A 76 7.24 -3.88 -6.26
C GLY A 76 6.33 -2.91 -5.51
N ASP A 77 6.88 -1.80 -5.01
CA ASP A 77 6.12 -0.76 -4.33
C ASP A 77 5.13 -0.06 -5.27
N VAL A 78 5.52 0.15 -6.53
CA VAL A 78 4.62 0.68 -7.57
C VAL A 78 3.43 -0.24 -7.79
N LYS A 79 3.65 -1.55 -7.85
CA LYS A 79 2.59 -2.55 -8.01
C LYS A 79 1.69 -2.64 -6.78
N LEU A 80 2.29 -2.60 -5.59
CA LEU A 80 1.55 -2.56 -4.33
C LEU A 80 0.68 -1.30 -4.24
N ALA A 81 1.17 -0.16 -4.73
CA ALA A 81 0.45 1.10 -4.74
C ALA A 81 -0.88 1.03 -5.50
N ILE A 82 -1.02 0.16 -6.50
CA ILE A 82 -2.30 -0.08 -7.19
C ILE A 82 -3.35 -0.59 -6.18
N GLY A 83 -3.01 -1.61 -5.42
CA GLY A 83 -3.93 -2.23 -4.46
C GLY A 83 -4.25 -1.32 -3.27
N VAL A 84 -3.21 -0.83 -2.58
CA VAL A 84 -3.41 0.01 -1.39
C VAL A 84 -3.98 1.39 -1.73
N GLY A 85 -3.59 1.97 -2.87
CA GLY A 85 -4.16 3.22 -3.37
C GLY A 85 -5.63 3.07 -3.75
N GLY A 86 -5.98 1.95 -4.39
CA GLY A 86 -7.36 1.60 -4.69
C GLY A 86 -8.20 1.40 -3.43
N LEU A 87 -7.67 0.67 -2.46
CA LEU A 87 -8.35 0.43 -1.19
C LEU A 87 -8.61 1.74 -0.44
N ALA A 88 -7.59 2.58 -0.26
CA ALA A 88 -7.73 3.88 0.40
C ALA A 88 -8.67 4.82 -0.37
N GLY A 89 -8.59 4.80 -1.70
CA GLY A 89 -9.47 5.58 -2.58
C GLY A 89 -10.96 5.26 -2.41
N CYS A 90 -11.31 4.01 -2.08
CA CYS A 90 -12.69 3.63 -1.76
C CYS A 90 -13.31 4.43 -0.62
N PHE A 91 -12.48 4.90 0.31
CA PHE A 91 -12.92 5.62 1.50
C PHE A 91 -12.84 7.15 1.35
N GLY A 92 -12.42 7.62 0.19
CA GLY A 92 -12.37 9.04 -0.16
C GLY A 92 -10.97 9.66 -0.13
N ALA A 93 -10.88 10.88 -0.63
CA ALA A 93 -9.60 11.59 -0.82
C ALA A 93 -8.84 11.83 0.49
N GLY A 94 -9.53 12.12 1.58
CA GLY A 94 -8.89 12.35 2.89
C GLY A 94 -8.19 11.09 3.41
N VAL A 95 -8.84 9.94 3.32
CA VAL A 95 -8.26 8.65 3.71
C VAL A 95 -7.10 8.28 2.81
N TRP A 96 -7.25 8.50 1.51
CA TRP A 96 -6.19 8.28 0.52
C TRP A 96 -4.97 9.15 0.81
N LEU A 97 -5.16 10.46 1.07
CA LEU A 97 -4.06 11.37 1.42
C LEU A 97 -3.36 10.95 2.72
N LEU A 98 -4.13 10.56 3.73
CA LEU A 98 -3.57 10.09 4.99
C LEU A 98 -2.69 8.86 4.78
N ALA A 99 -3.16 7.86 4.04
CA ALA A 99 -2.39 6.67 3.71
C ALA A 99 -1.15 7.01 2.88
N ALA A 100 -1.30 7.85 1.84
CA ALA A 100 -0.23 8.21 0.93
C ALA A 100 0.90 9.00 1.60
N LEU A 101 0.58 9.86 2.56
CA LEU A 101 1.57 10.65 3.31
C LEU A 101 2.15 9.88 4.51
N ALA A 102 1.34 9.08 5.20
CA ALA A 102 1.79 8.30 6.34
C ALA A 102 2.82 7.23 5.94
N ALA A 103 2.68 6.60 4.77
CA ALA A 103 3.59 5.55 4.32
C ALA A 103 5.05 6.01 4.23
N PRO A 104 5.41 7.08 3.50
CA PRO A 104 6.79 7.55 3.45
C PRO A 104 7.28 8.08 4.80
N LEU A 105 6.42 8.70 5.61
CA LEU A 105 6.79 9.15 6.96
C LEU A 105 7.13 7.97 7.88
N LEU A 106 6.34 6.91 7.86
CA LEU A 106 6.63 5.68 8.61
C LEU A 106 7.93 5.02 8.13
N THR A 107 8.16 4.99 6.83
CA THR A 107 9.40 4.46 6.27
C THR A 107 10.61 5.31 6.70
N ALA A 108 10.49 6.63 6.67
CA ALA A 108 11.54 7.54 7.09
C ALA A 108 11.86 7.39 8.59
N LEU A 109 10.83 7.30 9.44
CA LEU A 109 11.00 7.06 10.87
C LEU A 109 11.66 5.70 11.14
N TRP A 110 11.18 4.65 10.49
CA TRP A 110 11.78 3.32 10.61
C TRP A 110 13.22 3.32 10.10
N GLY A 111 13.49 3.95 8.96
CA GLY A 111 14.84 4.09 8.40
C GLY A 111 15.79 4.82 9.34
N LEU A 112 15.33 5.90 9.98
CA LEU A 112 16.12 6.64 10.96
C LEU A 112 16.46 5.79 12.19
N LEU A 113 15.48 5.05 12.73
CA LEU A 113 15.69 4.15 13.86
C LEU A 113 16.61 2.97 13.49
N ALA A 114 16.49 2.44 12.27
CA ALA A 114 17.34 1.38 11.76
C ALA A 114 18.77 1.85 11.57
N LEU A 115 18.96 3.09 11.09
CA LEU A 115 20.28 3.70 10.88
C LEU A 115 21.07 3.82 12.19
N VAL A 116 20.40 4.19 13.30
CA VAL A 116 21.03 4.21 14.64
C VAL A 116 21.53 2.83 15.06
N ARG A 117 20.92 1.76 14.53
CA ARG A 117 21.33 0.36 14.76
C ARG A 117 22.27 -0.21 13.70
N GLY A 118 22.79 0.64 12.80
CA GLY A 118 23.71 0.24 11.73
C GLY A 118 23.03 -0.44 10.53
N VAL A 119 21.71 -0.37 10.41
CA VAL A 119 20.95 -0.90 9.27
C VAL A 119 20.69 0.25 8.28
N HIS A 120 21.16 0.11 7.04
CA HIS A 120 21.17 1.20 6.05
C HIS A 120 20.01 1.16 5.05
N ALA A 121 19.14 0.15 5.12
CA ALA A 121 17.97 0.04 4.25
C ALA A 121 16.82 -0.66 4.95
N VAL A 122 15.61 -0.09 4.82
CA VAL A 122 14.36 -0.68 5.30
C VAL A 122 13.39 -0.88 4.15
N PRO A 123 12.54 -1.94 4.17
CA PRO A 123 11.52 -2.13 3.16
C PRO A 123 10.41 -1.09 3.32
N HIS A 124 9.87 -0.59 2.19
CA HIS A 124 8.80 0.41 2.19
C HIS A 124 7.40 -0.22 2.25
N GLY A 125 7.24 -1.44 1.72
CA GLY A 125 5.96 -2.15 1.65
C GLY A 125 5.21 -2.26 2.98
N PRO A 126 5.84 -2.66 4.09
CA PRO A 126 5.19 -2.73 5.39
C PRO A 126 4.63 -1.39 5.87
N ALA A 127 5.34 -0.29 5.61
CA ALA A 127 4.87 1.05 5.93
C ALA A 127 3.63 1.43 5.09
N MET A 128 3.61 1.07 3.80
CA MET A 128 2.44 1.25 2.93
C MET A 128 1.24 0.46 3.45
N CYS A 129 1.44 -0.80 3.79
CA CYS A 129 0.38 -1.67 4.30
C CYS A 129 -0.17 -1.16 5.64
N LEU A 130 0.71 -0.78 6.56
CA LEU A 130 0.32 -0.26 7.88
C LEU A 130 -0.40 1.08 7.77
N ALA A 131 0.13 2.02 6.98
CA ALA A 131 -0.49 3.33 6.76
C ALA A 131 -1.89 3.19 6.17
N THR A 132 -2.05 2.32 5.17
CA THR A 132 -3.35 2.07 4.53
C THR A 132 -4.33 1.40 5.49
N ALA A 133 -3.90 0.37 6.23
CA ALA A 133 -4.73 -0.32 7.22
C ALA A 133 -5.20 0.65 8.32
N ALA A 134 -4.31 1.51 8.82
CA ALA A 134 -4.64 2.49 9.84
C ALA A 134 -5.60 3.57 9.31
N ALA A 135 -5.34 4.14 8.13
CA ALA A 135 -6.18 5.17 7.53
C ALA A 135 -7.60 4.64 7.24
N VAL A 136 -7.70 3.45 6.67
CA VAL A 136 -8.98 2.80 6.38
C VAL A 136 -9.69 2.39 7.67
N GLY A 137 -8.96 1.85 8.65
CA GLY A 137 -9.51 1.48 9.95
C GLY A 137 -10.12 2.66 10.70
N LEU A 138 -9.45 3.82 10.69
CA LEU A 138 -9.98 5.06 11.28
C LEU A 138 -11.24 5.57 10.59
N ALA A 139 -11.36 5.35 9.28
CA ALA A 139 -12.52 5.79 8.50
C ALA A 139 -13.70 4.82 8.60
N ALA A 140 -13.45 3.55 8.94
CA ALA A 140 -14.47 2.50 9.02
C ALA A 140 -15.06 2.34 10.44
N GLY A 141 -14.38 2.86 11.47
CA GLY A 141 -14.83 2.87 12.86
C GLY A 141 -15.68 4.08 13.16
#